data_00111cab57d1733824cbf417959d039c
#
_entry.id   00111cab57d1733824cbf417959d039c
#
_cell.length_a   1.000
_cell.length_b   1.000
_cell.length_c   1.000
_cell.angle_alpha   90.00
_cell.angle_beta   90.00
_cell.angle_gamma   90.00
#
_symmetry.space_group_name_H-M   'P 1'
#
loop_
_entity.id
_entity.type
_entity.pdbx_description
1 polymer ?
#
loop_
_entity_poly.entity_id
_entity_poly.type
_entity_poly.pdbx_seq_one_letter_code
_entity_poly.pdbx_strand_id
1 'polypeptide(L)'
;MSRVMLVCPEPLGHGQPAGVGIRFLEIARVLRADGHEVTMLAPDVVGLTAESLLETSRRSDVAVVQGHVANAYFQHAEPIPAVVDLYDPFIIENLHYFAERGAEVFQHDHATLMGSLVRGDFFLCASAAQRMFYLGALLACGRLNPELFERDPELESLLAIAPFGVPAQRVVESTRSQVVEESSRRLDDAETRILFGGIYDWYDPILAIEAVALVPGATLTFTHHPNPDLTPQGKLAEAMEHVRRKKYGHVRFEPWAPYEQRAEFFARFSMALITFPRSLETDLSMRTRIYDYLWCGLPIVSSSAPGTDEILTRYGCGIVVGESSRRAFADAIRRVDRERMTRGAEQFVSEHQWDRTLAPLRAFVREPRIERTKAAFAQQPSISVPPPASILDRLKRRLKA
;
A
#
# COMPACT_ATOMS: atom_id res chain seq x y z
N MET A 1 -9.09 -23.59 15.07
CA MET A 1 -7.70 -23.68 14.55
C MET A 1 -7.82 -24.08 13.09
N SER A 2 -7.29 -23.25 12.18
CA SER A 2 -7.38 -23.47 10.73
C SER A 2 -5.97 -23.59 10.15
N ARG A 3 -5.83 -24.36 9.05
CA ARG A 3 -4.61 -24.42 8.24
C ARG A 3 -4.73 -23.35 7.15
N VAL A 4 -3.85 -22.36 7.18
CA VAL A 4 -3.90 -21.18 6.34
C VAL A 4 -2.77 -21.20 5.33
N MET A 5 -3.11 -21.07 4.05
CA MET A 5 -2.17 -20.89 2.95
C MET A 5 -2.05 -19.40 2.65
N LEU A 6 -0.84 -18.86 2.69
CA LEU A 6 -0.55 -17.47 2.27
C LEU A 6 0.21 -17.49 0.94
N VAL A 7 -0.26 -16.73 -0.05
CA VAL A 7 0.37 -16.64 -1.39
C VAL A 7 0.86 -15.22 -1.63
N CYS A 8 2.14 -15.01 -1.39
CA CYS A 8 2.82 -13.72 -1.50
C CYS A 8 3.56 -13.63 -2.85
N PRO A 9 3.40 -12.54 -3.63
CA PRO A 9 4.10 -12.37 -4.90
C PRO A 9 5.56 -11.97 -4.75
N GLU A 10 5.96 -11.46 -3.58
CA GLU A 10 7.30 -10.93 -3.35
C GLU A 10 8.25 -11.98 -2.75
N PRO A 11 9.54 -11.93 -3.13
CA PRO A 11 10.58 -12.68 -2.42
C PRO A 11 10.71 -12.22 -0.96
N LEU A 12 10.81 -13.14 -0.03
CA LEU A 12 10.86 -12.85 1.42
C LEU A 12 12.22 -13.14 2.06
N GLY A 13 13.09 -13.90 1.39
CA GLY A 13 14.34 -14.44 1.96
C GLY A 13 15.53 -13.47 1.95
N HIS A 14 15.45 -12.32 1.31
CA HIS A 14 16.59 -11.40 1.17
C HIS A 14 16.64 -10.28 2.22
N GLY A 15 15.82 -10.34 3.29
CA GLY A 15 15.87 -9.41 4.43
C GLY A 15 15.40 -7.98 4.17
N GLN A 16 14.91 -7.67 2.98
CA GLN A 16 14.42 -6.34 2.61
C GLN A 16 13.10 -6.44 1.82
N PRO A 17 12.02 -6.99 2.43
CA PRO A 17 10.73 -7.07 1.77
C PRO A 17 10.17 -5.67 1.55
N ALA A 18 9.45 -5.48 0.43
CA ALA A 18 8.66 -4.28 0.19
C ALA A 18 7.30 -4.36 0.92
N GLY A 19 6.41 -3.41 0.67
CA GLY A 19 5.16 -3.29 1.43
C GLY A 19 4.29 -4.54 1.42
N VAL A 20 4.16 -5.23 0.28
CA VAL A 20 3.38 -6.48 0.16
C VAL A 20 4.02 -7.59 0.97
N GLY A 21 5.33 -7.78 0.86
CA GLY A 21 6.09 -8.79 1.61
C GLY A 21 5.98 -8.57 3.11
N ILE A 22 6.17 -7.34 3.60
CA ILE A 22 6.00 -6.98 5.02
C ILE A 22 4.59 -7.35 5.49
N ARG A 23 3.56 -6.99 4.72
CA ARG A 23 2.17 -7.27 5.07
C ARG A 23 1.92 -8.77 5.21
N PHE A 24 2.43 -9.60 4.32
CA PHE A 24 2.26 -11.05 4.39
C PHE A 24 3.04 -11.70 5.54
N LEU A 25 4.23 -11.19 5.87
CA LEU A 25 4.98 -11.62 7.06
C LEU A 25 4.21 -11.31 8.36
N GLU A 26 3.62 -10.12 8.45
CA GLU A 26 2.83 -9.72 9.61
C GLU A 26 1.49 -10.45 9.70
N ILE A 27 0.82 -10.71 8.58
CA ILE A 27 -0.36 -11.60 8.53
C ILE A 27 0.02 -12.98 9.07
N ALA A 28 1.13 -13.56 8.61
CA ALA A 28 1.59 -14.86 9.10
C ALA A 28 1.87 -14.83 10.60
N ARG A 29 2.53 -13.78 11.10
CA ARG A 29 2.84 -13.62 12.53
C ARG A 29 1.55 -13.55 13.38
N VAL A 30 0.58 -12.72 12.97
CA VAL A 30 -0.69 -12.56 13.70
C VAL A 30 -1.49 -13.86 13.71
N LEU A 31 -1.64 -14.52 12.55
CA LEU A 31 -2.40 -15.77 12.48
C LEU A 31 -1.75 -16.92 13.25
N ARG A 32 -0.42 -17.00 13.27
CA ARG A 32 0.31 -17.96 14.12
C ARG A 32 0.11 -17.67 15.60
N ALA A 33 0.13 -16.40 15.99
CA ALA A 33 -0.16 -16.00 17.38
C ALA A 33 -1.59 -16.34 17.81
N ASP A 34 -2.55 -16.36 16.87
CA ASP A 34 -3.93 -16.83 17.10
C ASP A 34 -4.06 -18.38 17.15
N GLY A 35 -2.96 -19.11 16.98
CA GLY A 35 -2.92 -20.58 17.01
C GLY A 35 -3.28 -21.26 15.70
N HIS A 36 -3.26 -20.55 14.56
CA HIS A 36 -3.43 -21.15 13.24
C HIS A 36 -2.11 -21.72 12.72
N GLU A 37 -2.21 -22.82 11.92
CA GLU A 37 -1.08 -23.33 11.16
C GLU A 37 -0.96 -22.54 9.86
N VAL A 38 0.20 -21.91 9.60
CA VAL A 38 0.38 -21.02 8.45
C VAL A 38 1.52 -21.49 7.57
N THR A 39 1.17 -21.84 6.31
CA THR A 39 2.13 -22.13 5.24
C THR A 39 2.26 -20.94 4.31
N MET A 40 3.48 -20.44 4.10
CA MET A 40 3.80 -19.32 3.22
C MET A 40 4.34 -19.85 1.89
N LEU A 41 3.71 -19.44 0.79
CA LEU A 41 4.23 -19.57 -0.57
C LEU A 41 4.71 -18.22 -1.06
N ALA A 42 5.96 -18.14 -1.46
CA ALA A 42 6.59 -16.97 -2.06
C ALA A 42 7.67 -17.44 -3.05
N PRO A 43 8.12 -16.61 -3.99
CA PRO A 43 9.05 -17.03 -5.06
C PRO A 43 10.34 -17.71 -4.56
N ASP A 44 10.83 -17.33 -3.39
CA ASP A 44 12.08 -17.79 -2.80
C ASP A 44 11.93 -18.61 -1.48
N VAL A 45 10.71 -18.91 -1.06
CA VAL A 45 10.41 -19.75 0.12
C VAL A 45 9.98 -21.15 -0.29
N VAL A 46 8.75 -21.26 -0.79
CA VAL A 46 8.24 -22.44 -1.51
C VAL A 46 7.72 -21.91 -2.82
N GLY A 47 8.37 -22.08 -3.92
CA GLY A 47 8.09 -21.42 -5.18
C GLY A 47 6.58 -21.34 -5.55
N LEU A 48 6.21 -20.37 -6.36
CA LEU A 48 4.83 -20.17 -6.84
C LEU A 48 4.60 -21.00 -8.12
N THR A 49 4.59 -22.31 -8.00
CA THR A 49 4.34 -23.25 -9.11
C THR A 49 2.92 -23.82 -9.05
N ALA A 50 2.42 -24.32 -10.18
CA ALA A 50 1.13 -25.02 -10.21
C ALA A 50 1.07 -26.17 -9.20
N GLU A 51 2.16 -26.92 -9.06
CA GLU A 51 2.28 -28.04 -8.12
C GLU A 51 2.23 -27.57 -6.67
N SER A 52 3.04 -26.56 -6.29
CA SER A 52 3.05 -26.04 -4.91
C SER A 52 1.71 -25.43 -4.51
N LEU A 53 1.02 -24.73 -5.42
CA LEU A 53 -0.31 -24.18 -5.20
C LEU A 53 -1.33 -25.30 -4.96
N LEU A 54 -1.32 -26.35 -5.81
CA LEU A 54 -2.23 -27.49 -5.69
C LEU A 54 -1.98 -28.29 -4.42
N GLU A 55 -0.74 -28.68 -4.13
CA GLU A 55 -0.42 -29.48 -2.95
C GLU A 55 -0.73 -28.75 -1.64
N THR A 56 -0.41 -27.43 -1.57
CA THR A 56 -0.65 -26.68 -0.36
C THR A 56 -2.14 -26.43 -0.14
N SER A 57 -2.91 -26.12 -1.20
CA SER A 57 -4.36 -25.94 -1.09
C SER A 57 -5.09 -27.18 -0.58
N ARG A 58 -4.70 -28.39 -1.01
CA ARG A 58 -5.25 -29.67 -0.52
C ARG A 58 -5.10 -29.87 0.99
N ARG A 59 -4.12 -29.22 1.60
CA ARG A 59 -3.83 -29.34 3.04
C ARG A 59 -4.29 -28.14 3.82
N SER A 60 -4.94 -27.16 3.18
CA SER A 60 -5.36 -25.90 3.78
C SER A 60 -6.87 -25.79 3.88
N ASP A 61 -7.34 -25.07 4.87
CA ASP A 61 -8.76 -24.80 5.11
C ASP A 61 -9.18 -23.45 4.52
N VAL A 62 -8.22 -22.55 4.30
CA VAL A 62 -8.40 -21.21 3.75
C VAL A 62 -7.12 -20.70 3.11
N ALA A 63 -7.27 -19.93 2.03
CA ALA A 63 -6.17 -19.22 1.39
C ALA A 63 -6.29 -17.70 1.58
N VAL A 64 -5.15 -17.02 1.73
CA VAL A 64 -5.03 -15.57 1.62
C VAL A 64 -4.05 -15.30 0.48
N VAL A 65 -4.52 -14.62 -0.55
CA VAL A 65 -3.76 -14.35 -1.76
C VAL A 65 -3.71 -12.85 -2.02
N GLN A 66 -2.57 -12.35 -2.48
CA GLN A 66 -2.48 -10.96 -2.92
C GLN A 66 -3.09 -10.84 -4.32
N GLY A 67 -3.79 -9.72 -4.60
CA GLY A 67 -4.55 -9.52 -5.83
C GLY A 67 -3.75 -9.76 -7.11
N HIS A 68 -2.49 -9.37 -7.13
CA HIS A 68 -1.62 -9.51 -8.30
C HIS A 68 -1.37 -10.98 -8.71
N VAL A 69 -1.27 -11.91 -7.76
CA VAL A 69 -1.04 -13.34 -8.04
C VAL A 69 -2.30 -14.21 -7.89
N ALA A 70 -3.44 -13.60 -7.55
CA ALA A 70 -4.67 -14.33 -7.31
C ALA A 70 -5.12 -15.16 -8.51
N ASN A 71 -4.88 -14.68 -9.74
CA ASN A 71 -5.26 -15.43 -10.94
C ASN A 71 -4.51 -16.77 -11.06
N ALA A 72 -3.21 -16.79 -10.78
CA ALA A 72 -2.41 -18.02 -10.77
C ALA A 72 -2.92 -19.00 -9.70
N TYR A 73 -3.21 -18.50 -8.50
CA TYR A 73 -3.82 -19.29 -7.43
C TYR A 73 -5.13 -19.94 -7.91
N PHE A 74 -6.07 -19.16 -8.44
CA PHE A 74 -7.37 -19.69 -8.88
C PHE A 74 -7.31 -20.61 -10.09
N GLN A 75 -6.21 -20.61 -10.84
CA GLN A 75 -6.00 -21.56 -11.95
C GLN A 75 -5.52 -22.94 -11.50
N HIS A 76 -4.76 -23.00 -10.41
CA HIS A 76 -3.99 -24.19 -10.06
C HIS A 76 -4.34 -24.79 -8.70
N ALA A 77 -4.92 -23.99 -7.78
CA ALA A 77 -5.28 -24.48 -6.44
C ALA A 77 -6.63 -25.21 -6.41
N GLU A 78 -6.81 -26.09 -5.44
CA GLU A 78 -8.14 -26.64 -5.11
C GLU A 78 -9.08 -25.51 -4.62
N PRO A 79 -10.39 -25.64 -4.87
CA PRO A 79 -11.37 -24.63 -4.49
C PRO A 79 -11.64 -24.63 -2.97
N ILE A 80 -10.83 -23.92 -2.22
CA ILE A 80 -11.04 -23.64 -0.80
C ILE A 80 -11.43 -22.17 -0.59
N PRO A 81 -12.03 -21.79 0.57
CA PRO A 81 -12.31 -20.40 0.88
C PRO A 81 -11.10 -19.50 0.65
N ALA A 82 -11.26 -18.43 -0.12
CA ALA A 82 -10.16 -17.57 -0.54
C ALA A 82 -10.41 -16.09 -0.17
N VAL A 83 -9.50 -15.54 0.63
CA VAL A 83 -9.39 -14.10 0.88
C VAL A 83 -8.47 -13.49 -0.17
N VAL A 84 -8.94 -12.47 -0.88
CA VAL A 84 -8.11 -11.69 -1.81
C VAL A 84 -7.75 -10.37 -1.15
N ASP A 85 -6.47 -10.17 -0.91
CA ASP A 85 -5.94 -8.92 -0.36
C ASP A 85 -5.72 -7.90 -1.49
N LEU A 86 -6.59 -6.91 -1.56
CA LEU A 86 -6.61 -5.85 -2.56
C LEU A 86 -6.03 -4.54 -2.01
N TYR A 87 -5.21 -4.62 -0.95
CA TYR A 87 -4.67 -3.42 -0.32
C TYR A 87 -3.81 -2.58 -1.29
N ASP A 88 -3.20 -3.23 -2.25
CA ASP A 88 -2.38 -2.64 -3.30
C ASP A 88 -3.19 -2.53 -4.60
N PRO A 89 -3.56 -1.31 -5.06
CA PRO A 89 -4.30 -1.13 -6.30
C PRO A 89 -3.39 -1.22 -7.54
N PHE A 90 -2.68 -2.34 -7.69
CA PHE A 90 -1.62 -2.58 -8.68
C PHE A 90 -2.00 -2.18 -10.11
N ILE A 91 -3.25 -2.38 -10.53
CA ILE A 91 -3.71 -1.98 -11.87
C ILE A 91 -3.64 -0.45 -12.08
N ILE A 92 -3.90 0.33 -11.02
CA ILE A 92 -3.83 1.79 -11.08
C ILE A 92 -2.38 2.25 -11.04
N GLU A 93 -1.55 1.63 -10.20
CA GLU A 93 -0.11 1.94 -10.12
C GLU A 93 0.59 1.64 -11.45
N ASN A 94 0.27 0.51 -12.08
CA ASN A 94 0.86 0.11 -13.35
C ASN A 94 0.46 1.01 -14.55
N LEU A 95 -0.59 1.84 -14.44
CA LEU A 95 -0.89 2.84 -15.47
C LEU A 95 0.23 3.87 -15.66
N HIS A 96 1.02 4.15 -14.63
CA HIS A 96 2.21 5.02 -14.75
C HIS A 96 3.26 4.44 -15.71
N TYR A 97 3.29 3.12 -15.88
CA TYR A 97 4.26 2.42 -16.72
C TYR A 97 3.69 1.96 -18.06
N PHE A 98 2.45 2.36 -18.39
CA PHE A 98 1.80 1.92 -19.62
C PHE A 98 2.60 2.27 -20.89
N ALA A 99 3.20 3.46 -20.94
CA ALA A 99 4.01 3.89 -22.09
C ALA A 99 5.24 2.98 -22.31
N GLU A 100 5.80 2.40 -21.26
CA GLU A 100 6.97 1.53 -21.31
C GLU A 100 6.60 0.06 -21.48
N ARG A 101 5.55 -0.39 -20.76
CA ARG A 101 5.16 -1.80 -20.65
C ARG A 101 4.12 -2.23 -21.68
N GLY A 102 3.37 -1.29 -22.25
CA GLY A 102 2.40 -1.52 -23.32
C GLY A 102 1.06 -2.12 -22.87
N ALA A 103 0.18 -2.33 -23.85
CA ALA A 103 -1.19 -2.78 -23.63
C ALA A 103 -1.31 -4.20 -23.06
N GLU A 104 -0.33 -5.06 -23.31
CA GLU A 104 -0.37 -6.46 -22.86
C GLU A 104 -0.30 -6.57 -21.34
N VAL A 105 0.52 -5.75 -20.68
CA VAL A 105 0.61 -5.70 -19.21
C VAL A 105 -0.71 -5.24 -18.62
N PHE A 106 -1.30 -4.17 -19.16
CA PHE A 106 -2.61 -3.70 -18.72
C PHE A 106 -3.69 -4.78 -18.88
N GLN A 107 -3.72 -5.48 -20.01
CA GLN A 107 -4.69 -6.56 -20.25
C GLN A 107 -4.51 -7.71 -19.25
N HIS A 108 -3.26 -8.06 -18.93
CA HIS A 108 -2.94 -9.06 -17.92
C HIS A 108 -3.41 -8.62 -16.53
N ASP A 109 -3.10 -7.41 -16.12
CA ASP A 109 -3.49 -6.86 -14.81
C ASP A 109 -5.00 -6.77 -14.67
N HIS A 110 -5.68 -6.33 -15.74
CA HIS A 110 -7.14 -6.26 -15.80
C HIS A 110 -7.75 -7.66 -15.66
N ALA A 111 -7.26 -8.64 -16.43
CA ALA A 111 -7.76 -10.02 -16.36
C ALA A 111 -7.50 -10.63 -14.95
N THR A 112 -6.37 -10.34 -14.34
CA THR A 112 -6.03 -10.78 -12.98
C THR A 112 -6.97 -10.18 -11.94
N LEU A 113 -7.21 -8.87 -12.00
CA LEU A 113 -8.14 -8.21 -11.09
C LEU A 113 -9.57 -8.75 -11.26
N MET A 114 -10.09 -8.78 -12.49
CA MET A 114 -11.44 -9.26 -12.77
C MET A 114 -11.61 -10.72 -12.36
N GLY A 115 -10.64 -11.56 -12.66
CA GLY A 115 -10.63 -12.96 -12.26
C GLY A 115 -10.63 -13.16 -10.74
N SER A 116 -9.91 -12.31 -10.00
CA SER A 116 -9.87 -12.36 -8.55
C SER A 116 -11.20 -11.88 -7.93
N LEU A 117 -11.78 -10.80 -8.46
CA LEU A 117 -13.07 -10.28 -7.97
C LEU A 117 -14.22 -11.29 -8.17
N VAL A 118 -14.24 -12.00 -9.30
CA VAL A 118 -15.26 -13.01 -9.58
C VAL A 118 -15.12 -14.22 -8.66
N ARG A 119 -13.89 -14.67 -8.35
CA ARG A 119 -13.62 -15.97 -7.69
C ARG A 119 -13.36 -15.88 -6.20
N GLY A 120 -12.87 -14.77 -5.67
CA GLY A 120 -12.62 -14.59 -4.23
C GLY A 120 -13.88 -14.72 -3.39
N ASP A 121 -13.75 -15.11 -2.14
CA ASP A 121 -14.85 -15.26 -1.20
C ASP A 121 -14.96 -14.08 -0.25
N PHE A 122 -13.84 -13.49 0.11
CA PHE A 122 -13.73 -12.33 0.96
C PHE A 122 -12.59 -11.44 0.45
N PHE A 123 -12.76 -10.12 0.61
CA PHE A 123 -11.81 -9.16 0.11
C PHE A 123 -11.36 -8.22 1.22
N LEU A 124 -10.09 -7.82 1.18
CA LEU A 124 -9.52 -6.80 2.05
C LEU A 124 -9.03 -5.62 1.23
N CYS A 125 -9.24 -4.41 1.73
CA CYS A 125 -8.69 -3.18 1.15
C CYS A 125 -8.11 -2.29 2.26
N ALA A 126 -7.31 -1.27 1.90
CA ALA A 126 -6.57 -0.49 2.88
C ALA A 126 -7.32 0.74 3.40
N SER A 127 -8.32 1.25 2.70
CA SER A 127 -8.96 2.53 3.03
C SER A 127 -10.42 2.59 2.57
N ALA A 128 -11.15 3.59 3.05
CA ALA A 128 -12.51 3.88 2.61
C ALA A 128 -12.57 4.22 1.11
N ALA A 129 -11.57 4.94 0.58
CA ALA A 129 -11.48 5.26 -0.84
C ALA A 129 -11.32 3.98 -1.70
N GLN A 130 -10.42 3.08 -1.30
CA GLN A 130 -10.27 1.78 -1.95
C GLN A 130 -11.54 0.94 -1.83
N ARG A 131 -12.20 0.97 -0.67
CA ARG A 131 -13.45 0.22 -0.48
C ARG A 131 -14.51 0.66 -1.49
N MET A 132 -14.72 1.95 -1.67
CA MET A 132 -15.68 2.46 -2.66
C MET A 132 -15.30 2.08 -4.09
N PHE A 133 -14.02 2.16 -4.44
CA PHE A 133 -13.52 1.75 -5.74
C PHE A 133 -13.79 0.26 -6.01
N TYR A 134 -13.46 -0.63 -5.07
CA TYR A 134 -13.66 -2.07 -5.23
C TYR A 134 -15.12 -2.48 -5.13
N LEU A 135 -15.97 -1.80 -4.35
CA LEU A 135 -17.41 -2.05 -4.35
C LEU A 135 -18.03 -1.79 -5.73
N GLY A 136 -17.60 -0.70 -6.41
CA GLY A 136 -18.00 -0.45 -7.79
C GLY A 136 -17.58 -1.56 -8.76
N ALA A 137 -16.35 -2.05 -8.65
CA ALA A 137 -15.84 -3.15 -9.45
C ALA A 137 -16.57 -4.49 -9.14
N LEU A 138 -16.82 -4.77 -7.87
CA LEU A 138 -17.59 -5.96 -7.43
C LEU A 138 -19.05 -5.90 -7.90
N LEU A 139 -19.68 -4.72 -7.93
CA LEU A 139 -21.00 -4.55 -8.53
C LEU A 139 -20.98 -4.90 -10.01
N ALA A 140 -20.00 -4.39 -10.75
CA ALA A 140 -19.85 -4.69 -12.18
C ALA A 140 -19.65 -6.19 -12.47
N CYS A 141 -19.09 -6.93 -11.52
CA CYS A 141 -18.91 -8.39 -11.59
C CYS A 141 -20.10 -9.20 -11.06
N GLY A 142 -21.19 -8.56 -10.65
CA GLY A 142 -22.35 -9.24 -10.05
C GLY A 142 -22.11 -9.78 -8.64
N ARG A 143 -21.00 -9.37 -7.99
CA ARG A 143 -20.69 -9.80 -6.63
C ARG A 143 -21.51 -9.05 -5.58
N LEU A 144 -21.87 -7.79 -5.83
CA LEU A 144 -22.96 -7.10 -5.15
C LEU A 144 -24.25 -7.51 -5.83
N ASN A 145 -25.06 -8.27 -5.17
CA ASN A 145 -26.31 -8.81 -5.68
C ASN A 145 -27.42 -8.72 -4.60
N PRO A 146 -28.70 -8.85 -5.00
CA PRO A 146 -29.81 -8.68 -4.06
C PRO A 146 -29.74 -9.61 -2.84
N GLU A 147 -29.36 -10.86 -3.02
CA GLU A 147 -29.30 -11.87 -1.95
C GLU A 147 -28.23 -11.52 -0.91
N LEU A 148 -27.05 -11.08 -1.37
CA LEU A 148 -25.98 -10.65 -0.48
C LEU A 148 -26.39 -9.36 0.26
N PHE A 149 -26.97 -8.39 -0.47
CA PHE A 149 -27.37 -7.10 0.11
C PHE A 149 -28.50 -7.24 1.14
N GLU A 150 -29.44 -8.16 0.93
CA GLU A 150 -30.49 -8.46 1.91
C GLU A 150 -29.91 -9.01 3.23
N ARG A 151 -28.87 -9.87 3.13
CA ARG A 151 -28.20 -10.47 4.26
C ARG A 151 -27.23 -9.54 4.98
N ASP A 152 -26.55 -8.69 4.24
CA ASP A 152 -25.48 -7.80 4.71
C ASP A 152 -25.50 -6.48 3.90
N PRO A 153 -26.33 -5.52 4.28
CA PRO A 153 -26.45 -4.23 3.59
C PRO A 153 -25.14 -3.41 3.59
N GLU A 154 -24.30 -3.60 4.61
CA GLU A 154 -22.99 -2.91 4.71
C GLU A 154 -21.91 -3.61 3.91
N LEU A 155 -22.15 -4.84 3.42
CA LEU A 155 -21.21 -5.65 2.61
C LEU A 155 -19.88 -5.92 3.31
N GLU A 156 -19.85 -5.90 4.63
CA GLU A 156 -18.65 -6.17 5.42
C GLU A 156 -18.26 -7.65 5.38
N SER A 157 -19.22 -8.54 5.15
CA SER A 157 -18.98 -9.97 4.95
C SER A 157 -18.34 -10.28 3.58
N LEU A 158 -18.33 -9.32 2.64
CA LEU A 158 -17.71 -9.45 1.33
C LEU A 158 -16.39 -8.68 1.24
N LEU A 159 -16.37 -7.40 1.65
CA LEU A 159 -15.22 -6.51 1.55
C LEU A 159 -15.05 -5.68 2.83
N ALA A 160 -13.95 -5.88 3.52
CA ALA A 160 -13.63 -5.15 4.74
C ALA A 160 -12.36 -4.30 4.59
N ILE A 161 -12.30 -3.23 5.39
CA ILE A 161 -11.11 -2.40 5.50
C ILE A 161 -10.15 -3.06 6.49
N ALA A 162 -8.96 -3.41 6.00
CA ALA A 162 -7.84 -3.92 6.77
C ALA A 162 -6.57 -3.15 6.38
N PRO A 163 -6.34 -1.96 6.94
CA PRO A 163 -5.21 -1.13 6.59
C PRO A 163 -3.87 -1.79 6.94
N PHE A 164 -2.80 -1.18 6.54
CA PHE A 164 -1.47 -1.55 7.03
C PHE A 164 -1.42 -1.38 8.54
N GLY A 165 -0.60 -2.14 9.22
CA GLY A 165 -0.47 -2.08 10.67
C GLY A 165 0.93 -1.64 11.10
N VAL A 166 1.09 -1.45 12.39
CA VAL A 166 2.38 -1.20 13.02
C VAL A 166 2.66 -2.26 14.09
N PRO A 167 3.95 -2.54 14.41
CA PRO A 167 4.28 -3.44 15.51
C PRO A 167 3.75 -2.94 16.85
N ALA A 168 3.29 -3.89 17.70
CA ALA A 168 2.80 -3.57 19.04
C ALA A 168 3.92 -3.06 19.96
N GLN A 169 5.16 -3.56 19.77
CA GLN A 169 6.32 -3.05 20.50
C GLN A 169 6.63 -1.64 19.99
N ARG A 170 6.50 -0.66 20.86
CA ARG A 170 7.02 0.67 20.60
C ARG A 170 8.52 0.59 20.33
N VAL A 171 9.01 1.45 19.46
CA VAL A 171 10.43 1.78 19.43
C VAL A 171 10.76 2.26 20.82
N VAL A 172 11.40 1.39 21.62
CA VAL A 172 11.58 1.59 23.05
C VAL A 172 12.24 2.94 23.26
N GLU A 173 11.75 3.70 24.23
CA GLU A 173 12.38 4.95 24.69
C GLU A 173 13.89 4.78 24.95
N SER A 174 14.36 3.55 25.28
CA SER A 174 15.76 3.23 25.43
C SER A 174 16.56 3.33 24.12
N THR A 175 16.03 2.86 22.99
CA THR A 175 16.69 3.03 21.67
C THR A 175 16.64 4.48 21.25
N ARG A 176 15.52 5.16 21.53
CA ARG A 176 15.36 6.59 21.25
C ARG A 176 16.22 7.44 22.17
N SER A 177 16.28 7.13 23.47
CA SER A 177 17.13 7.85 24.43
C SER A 177 18.61 7.62 24.15
N GLN A 178 19.04 6.41 23.85
CA GLN A 178 20.45 6.12 23.53
C GLN A 178 20.88 6.74 22.19
N VAL A 179 20.06 6.60 21.12
CA VAL A 179 20.36 7.19 19.82
C VAL A 179 20.17 8.71 19.84
N VAL A 180 19.17 9.23 20.58
CA VAL A 180 18.97 10.67 20.77
C VAL A 180 20.03 11.26 21.70
N GLU A 181 20.44 10.60 22.78
CA GLU A 181 21.56 11.08 23.62
C GLU A 181 22.90 11.05 22.86
N GLU A 182 23.18 9.99 22.11
CA GLU A 182 24.37 9.90 21.28
C GLU A 182 24.35 10.85 20.09
N SER A 183 23.18 11.04 19.50
CA SER A 183 22.90 12.01 18.42
C SER A 183 22.85 13.44 18.95
N SER A 184 22.26 13.69 20.13
CA SER A 184 22.20 15.03 20.75
C SER A 184 23.55 15.50 21.24
N ARG A 185 24.45 14.58 21.63
CA ARG A 185 25.85 14.94 21.95
C ARG A 185 26.68 15.32 20.71
N ARG A 186 26.22 14.98 19.49
CA ARG A 186 26.92 15.26 18.22
C ARG A 186 26.24 16.32 17.35
N LEU A 187 25.09 16.82 17.76
CA LEU A 187 24.25 17.67 16.90
C LEU A 187 23.89 18.97 17.64
N ASP A 188 24.18 20.07 17.00
CA ASP A 188 23.55 21.34 17.34
C ASP A 188 22.02 21.15 17.29
N ASP A 189 21.31 21.54 18.36
CA ASP A 189 19.84 21.52 18.47
C ASP A 189 19.12 22.34 17.37
N ALA A 190 19.90 22.97 16.49
CA ALA A 190 19.44 23.83 15.40
C ALA A 190 19.24 23.10 14.06
N GLU A 191 19.67 21.83 13.88
CA GLU A 191 19.59 21.16 12.58
C GLU A 191 18.27 20.37 12.41
N THR A 192 17.44 20.78 11.45
CA THR A 192 16.22 20.05 11.07
C THR A 192 16.55 18.96 10.05
N ARG A 193 16.58 17.69 10.48
CA ARG A 193 16.84 16.53 9.61
C ARG A 193 15.54 15.93 9.13
N ILE A 194 15.34 15.98 7.82
CA ILE A 194 14.11 15.56 7.15
C ILE A 194 14.36 14.26 6.39
N LEU A 195 13.51 13.26 6.62
CA LEU A 195 13.50 12.01 5.89
C LEU A 195 12.49 12.06 4.74
N PHE A 196 12.92 11.68 3.55
CA PHE A 196 12.04 11.29 2.46
C PHE A 196 12.35 9.83 2.13
N GLY A 197 11.42 8.93 2.42
CA GLY A 197 11.61 7.51 2.12
C GLY A 197 11.80 7.24 0.63
N GLY A 198 11.73 5.99 0.20
CA GLY A 198 12.00 5.57 -1.18
C GLY A 198 11.32 6.46 -2.24
N ILE A 199 12.04 6.77 -3.29
CA ILE A 199 11.53 7.58 -4.40
C ILE A 199 10.94 6.61 -5.43
N TYR A 200 9.62 6.74 -5.66
CA TYR A 200 8.89 6.07 -6.74
C TYR A 200 8.49 7.09 -7.80
N ASP A 201 8.11 6.63 -8.99
CA ASP A 201 7.85 7.50 -10.13
C ASP A 201 6.60 8.39 -9.97
N TRP A 202 5.70 8.05 -9.05
CA TRP A 202 4.55 8.88 -8.67
C TRP A 202 4.83 9.93 -7.59
N TYR A 203 6.08 10.05 -7.11
CA TYR A 203 6.49 11.11 -6.19
C TYR A 203 7.05 12.34 -6.92
N ASP A 204 7.09 13.47 -6.21
CA ASP A 204 7.74 14.70 -6.65
C ASP A 204 8.94 15.04 -5.75
N PRO A 205 10.08 14.39 -5.95
CA PRO A 205 11.28 14.68 -5.16
C PRO A 205 11.84 16.08 -5.41
N ILE A 206 11.59 16.68 -6.58
CA ILE A 206 12.09 18.02 -6.91
C ILE A 206 11.40 19.06 -6.04
N LEU A 207 10.09 18.96 -5.85
CA LEU A 207 9.33 19.82 -4.95
C LEU A 207 9.88 19.75 -3.51
N ALA A 208 10.20 18.55 -3.02
CA ALA A 208 10.79 18.34 -1.70
C ALA A 208 12.16 19.03 -1.58
N ILE A 209 13.06 18.83 -2.57
CA ILE A 209 14.38 19.43 -2.61
C ILE A 209 14.30 20.96 -2.58
N GLU A 210 13.46 21.54 -3.46
CA GLU A 210 13.29 22.98 -3.57
C GLU A 210 12.62 23.60 -2.32
N ALA A 211 11.71 22.87 -1.66
CA ALA A 211 11.08 23.31 -0.43
C ALA A 211 12.09 23.36 0.73
N VAL A 212 12.88 22.29 0.90
CA VAL A 212 13.89 22.22 1.97
C VAL A 212 15.00 23.25 1.76
N ALA A 213 15.37 23.56 0.53
CA ALA A 213 16.32 24.63 0.21
C ALA A 213 15.88 26.02 0.74
N LEU A 214 14.59 26.23 1.01
CA LEU A 214 14.06 27.46 1.60
C LEU A 214 14.07 27.45 3.14
N VAL A 215 14.48 26.36 3.79
CA VAL A 215 14.50 26.22 5.25
C VAL A 215 15.96 26.22 5.73
N PRO A 216 16.46 27.34 6.31
CA PRO A 216 17.83 27.40 6.80
C PRO A 216 18.12 26.34 7.85
N GLY A 217 19.27 25.68 7.75
CA GLY A 217 19.69 24.62 8.68
C GLY A 217 18.96 23.27 8.50
N ALA A 218 18.11 23.13 7.47
CA ALA A 218 17.46 21.85 7.19
C ALA A 218 18.30 21.00 6.22
N THR A 219 18.31 19.69 6.47
CA THR A 219 18.87 18.69 5.57
C THR A 219 17.79 17.70 5.15
N LEU A 220 17.87 17.18 3.92
CA LEU A 220 16.93 16.23 3.34
C LEU A 220 17.66 14.95 2.96
N THR A 221 17.23 13.83 3.50
CA THR A 221 17.76 12.50 3.15
C THR A 221 16.68 11.71 2.41
N PHE A 222 17.00 11.34 1.19
CA PHE A 222 16.23 10.34 0.42
C PHE A 222 16.80 8.96 0.67
N THR A 223 15.89 7.98 0.75
CA THR A 223 16.30 6.58 0.74
C THR A 223 15.89 5.92 -0.57
N HIS A 224 16.63 4.91 -1.00
CA HIS A 224 16.33 4.16 -2.21
C HIS A 224 16.53 2.66 -2.00
N HIS A 225 15.76 1.85 -2.73
CA HIS A 225 15.92 0.42 -2.71
C HIS A 225 17.29 0.04 -3.28
N PRO A 226 18.05 -0.86 -2.65
CA PRO A 226 19.38 -1.24 -3.13
C PRO A 226 19.33 -2.01 -4.46
N ASN A 227 18.22 -2.68 -4.77
CA ASN A 227 18.02 -3.37 -6.04
C ASN A 227 17.12 -2.53 -6.98
N PRO A 228 17.68 -1.96 -8.09
CA PRO A 228 16.92 -1.16 -9.04
C PRO A 228 15.90 -1.98 -9.84
N ASP A 229 16.07 -3.30 -9.95
CA ASP A 229 15.15 -4.16 -10.70
C ASP A 229 13.80 -4.37 -9.99
N LEU A 230 13.77 -4.19 -8.66
CA LEU A 230 12.56 -4.33 -7.85
C LEU A 230 11.76 -3.03 -7.73
N THR A 231 12.39 -1.89 -7.95
CA THR A 231 11.73 -0.58 -7.80
C THR A 231 12.17 0.34 -8.91
N PRO A 232 11.25 0.90 -9.72
CA PRO A 232 11.57 1.89 -10.73
C PRO A 232 12.30 3.09 -10.12
N GLN A 233 13.38 3.54 -10.75
CA GLN A 233 14.27 4.56 -10.21
C GLN A 233 14.43 5.80 -11.11
N GLY A 234 13.49 6.03 -12.03
CA GLY A 234 13.53 7.19 -12.93
C GLY A 234 13.54 8.51 -12.17
N LYS A 235 12.66 8.67 -11.19
CA LYS A 235 12.60 9.88 -10.34
C LYS A 235 13.79 10.02 -9.40
N LEU A 236 14.44 8.94 -9.00
CA LEU A 236 15.69 9.00 -8.23
C LEU A 236 16.81 9.61 -9.08
N ALA A 237 16.99 9.15 -10.32
CA ALA A 237 18.00 9.68 -11.22
C ALA A 237 17.76 11.18 -11.53
N GLU A 238 16.50 11.58 -11.74
CA GLU A 238 16.09 12.97 -11.93
C GLU A 238 16.46 13.83 -10.71
N ALA A 239 16.17 13.35 -9.50
CA ALA A 239 16.49 14.05 -8.25
C ALA A 239 18.00 14.22 -8.06
N MET A 240 18.79 13.16 -8.28
CA MET A 240 20.25 13.21 -8.17
C MET A 240 20.86 14.20 -9.18
N GLU A 241 20.40 14.19 -10.42
CA GLU A 241 20.86 15.15 -11.44
C GLU A 241 20.48 16.59 -11.09
N HIS A 242 19.25 16.80 -10.55
CA HIS A 242 18.82 18.13 -10.11
C HIS A 242 19.72 18.67 -8.98
N VAL A 243 20.01 17.84 -7.97
CA VAL A 243 20.91 18.20 -6.86
C VAL A 243 22.31 18.53 -7.36
N ARG A 244 22.85 17.73 -8.28
CA ARG A 244 24.17 17.95 -8.89
C ARG A 244 24.23 19.28 -9.65
N ARG A 245 23.23 19.54 -10.50
CA ARG A 245 23.14 20.76 -11.33
C ARG A 245 23.01 22.02 -10.47
N LYS A 246 22.22 21.96 -9.40
CA LYS A 246 21.99 23.10 -8.48
C LYS A 246 23.06 23.23 -7.40
N LYS A 247 23.96 22.23 -7.27
CA LYS A 247 24.98 22.15 -6.22
C LYS A 247 24.41 22.24 -4.79
N TYR A 248 23.26 21.56 -4.56
CA TYR A 248 22.63 21.53 -3.26
C TYR A 248 23.36 20.62 -2.28
N GLY A 249 24.03 21.19 -1.27
CA GLY A 249 24.77 20.46 -0.24
C GLY A 249 23.91 19.92 0.91
N HIS A 250 22.64 20.31 0.98
CA HIS A 250 21.70 19.92 2.03
C HIS A 250 20.93 18.64 1.71
N VAL A 251 21.17 17.98 0.56
CA VAL A 251 20.47 16.77 0.12
C VAL A 251 21.43 15.58 0.13
N ARG A 252 20.96 14.45 0.67
CA ARG A 252 21.68 13.18 0.74
C ARG A 252 20.83 12.07 0.13
N PHE A 253 21.48 11.01 -0.39
CA PHE A 253 20.87 9.80 -0.90
C PHE A 253 21.51 8.62 -0.19
N GLU A 254 20.70 7.80 0.50
CA GLU A 254 21.16 6.67 1.28
C GLU A 254 20.38 5.40 0.86
N PRO A 255 20.97 4.21 0.92
CA PRO A 255 20.22 2.97 0.72
C PRO A 255 19.20 2.78 1.85
N TRP A 256 18.17 1.97 1.61
CA TRP A 256 17.23 1.56 2.65
C TRP A 256 17.97 0.87 3.79
N ALA A 257 17.57 1.18 5.00
CA ALA A 257 17.98 0.39 6.15
C ALA A 257 17.32 -1.01 6.07
N PRO A 258 18.00 -2.06 6.57
CA PRO A 258 17.35 -3.35 6.77
C PRO A 258 16.07 -3.21 7.60
N TYR A 259 15.05 -4.02 7.27
CA TYR A 259 13.74 -3.92 7.91
C TYR A 259 13.81 -3.93 9.45
N GLU A 260 14.65 -4.78 10.02
CA GLU A 260 14.84 -4.89 11.46
C GLU A 260 15.51 -3.66 12.10
N GLN A 261 16.28 -2.90 11.32
CA GLN A 261 17.02 -1.71 11.78
C GLN A 261 16.30 -0.40 11.48
N ARG A 262 15.08 -0.44 10.87
CA ARG A 262 14.39 0.78 10.43
C ARG A 262 14.08 1.74 11.57
N ALA A 263 13.81 1.23 12.76
CA ALA A 263 13.54 2.07 13.93
C ALA A 263 14.74 2.94 14.32
N GLU A 264 15.94 2.34 14.38
CA GLU A 264 17.18 3.05 14.66
C GLU A 264 17.50 4.04 13.55
N PHE A 265 17.31 3.64 12.29
CA PHE A 265 17.50 4.53 11.15
C PHE A 265 16.59 5.77 11.22
N PHE A 266 15.29 5.57 11.46
CA PHE A 266 14.32 6.67 11.52
C PHE A 266 14.53 7.59 12.74
N ALA A 267 15.05 7.08 13.85
CA ALA A 267 15.37 7.89 15.02
C ALA A 267 16.40 9.01 14.75
N ARG A 268 17.15 8.93 13.64
CA ARG A 268 18.11 9.95 13.19
C ARG A 268 17.45 11.24 12.69
N PHE A 269 16.13 11.24 12.44
CA PHE A 269 15.41 12.32 11.78
C PHE A 269 14.47 13.08 12.72
N SER A 270 14.19 14.34 12.38
CA SER A 270 13.30 15.23 13.13
C SER A 270 11.85 15.10 12.66
N MET A 271 11.66 14.82 11.36
CA MET A 271 10.37 14.69 10.69
C MET A 271 10.51 13.94 9.37
N ALA A 272 9.37 13.57 8.78
CA ALA A 272 9.29 13.06 7.42
C ALA A 272 8.59 14.04 6.48
N LEU A 273 8.98 14.00 5.21
CA LEU A 273 8.40 14.79 4.12
C LEU A 273 7.95 13.85 3.00
N ILE A 274 6.74 14.06 2.48
CA ILE A 274 6.21 13.28 1.37
C ILE A 274 5.56 14.22 0.37
N THR A 275 6.11 14.33 -0.83
CA THR A 275 5.58 15.16 -1.90
C THR A 275 5.20 14.32 -3.11
N PHE A 276 4.02 14.57 -3.65
CA PHE A 276 3.49 13.92 -4.84
C PHE A 276 2.48 14.81 -5.55
N PRO A 277 2.35 14.70 -6.89
CA PRO A 277 1.25 15.31 -7.61
C PRO A 277 -0.06 14.56 -7.33
N ARG A 278 -1.17 15.26 -7.41
CA ARG A 278 -2.48 14.59 -7.31
C ARG A 278 -2.75 13.73 -8.53
N SER A 279 -3.15 12.50 -8.30
CA SER A 279 -3.50 11.51 -9.33
C SER A 279 -4.50 10.50 -8.78
N LEU A 280 -5.10 9.68 -9.64
CA LEU A 280 -5.96 8.58 -9.21
C LEU A 280 -5.18 7.59 -8.32
N GLU A 281 -3.91 7.34 -8.62
CA GLU A 281 -3.04 6.51 -7.78
C GLU A 281 -2.92 7.11 -6.39
N THR A 282 -2.61 8.40 -6.25
CA THR A 282 -2.46 9.06 -4.94
C THR A 282 -3.77 9.13 -4.16
N ASP A 283 -4.92 9.15 -4.84
CA ASP A 283 -6.23 9.13 -4.19
C ASP A 283 -6.63 7.73 -3.68
N LEU A 284 -6.11 6.66 -4.29
CA LEU A 284 -6.44 5.27 -3.92
C LEU A 284 -5.35 4.57 -3.11
N SER A 285 -4.08 4.86 -3.35
CA SER A 285 -2.98 4.14 -2.69
C SER A 285 -2.76 4.63 -1.25
N MET A 286 -2.59 3.67 -0.34
CA MET A 286 -2.20 3.97 1.03
C MET A 286 -0.67 3.98 1.15
N ARG A 287 -0.09 5.10 1.56
CA ARG A 287 1.36 5.26 1.73
C ARG A 287 1.85 4.50 2.95
N THR A 288 2.28 3.26 2.79
CA THR A 288 2.70 2.38 3.89
C THR A 288 3.80 2.97 4.76
N ARG A 289 4.71 3.77 4.19
CA ARG A 289 5.76 4.47 4.94
C ARG A 289 5.25 5.41 6.03
N ILE A 290 4.02 5.95 5.89
CA ILE A 290 3.39 6.78 6.92
C ILE A 290 3.28 6.00 8.23
N TYR A 291 2.95 4.73 8.16
CA TYR A 291 2.83 3.85 9.32
C TYR A 291 4.16 3.68 10.05
N ASP A 292 5.24 3.45 9.33
CA ASP A 292 6.58 3.35 9.92
C ASP A 292 7.07 4.67 10.52
N TYR A 293 6.79 5.80 9.85
CA TYR A 293 7.16 7.12 10.38
C TYR A 293 6.42 7.42 11.69
N LEU A 294 5.11 7.19 11.72
CA LEU A 294 4.30 7.40 12.92
C LEU A 294 4.67 6.41 14.03
N TRP A 295 4.98 5.15 13.69
CA TRP A 295 5.47 4.18 14.65
C TRP A 295 6.76 4.63 15.34
N CYS A 296 7.63 5.33 14.62
CA CYS A 296 8.85 5.95 15.16
C CYS A 296 8.60 7.35 15.76
N GLY A 297 7.36 7.82 15.79
CA GLY A 297 7.00 9.14 16.33
C GLY A 297 7.52 10.30 15.51
N LEU A 298 7.74 10.13 14.20
CA LEU A 298 8.13 11.22 13.30
C LEU A 298 6.89 12.00 12.85
N PRO A 299 6.82 13.33 13.09
CA PRO A 299 5.85 14.19 12.44
C PRO A 299 5.97 14.14 10.93
N ILE A 300 4.85 14.27 10.22
CA ILE A 300 4.82 14.18 8.76
C ILE A 300 4.33 15.48 8.15
N VAL A 301 5.04 15.98 7.13
CA VAL A 301 4.54 17.01 6.20
C VAL A 301 4.29 16.33 4.86
N SER A 302 3.05 16.40 4.36
CA SER A 302 2.67 15.65 3.15
C SER A 302 1.85 16.47 2.18
N SER A 303 1.97 16.18 0.89
CA SER A 303 0.94 16.53 -0.11
C SER A 303 -0.40 15.92 0.29
N SER A 304 -1.50 16.55 -0.15
CA SER A 304 -2.86 16.09 0.16
C SER A 304 -3.24 14.84 -0.64
N ALA A 305 -3.73 13.82 0.05
CA ALA A 305 -4.40 12.64 -0.49
C ALA A 305 -5.37 12.07 0.55
N PRO A 306 -6.55 11.53 0.16
CA PRO A 306 -7.63 11.19 1.09
C PRO A 306 -7.18 10.36 2.30
N GLY A 307 -6.48 9.25 2.09
CA GLY A 307 -6.04 8.38 3.20
C GLY A 307 -4.96 9.02 4.07
N THR A 308 -4.07 9.81 3.49
CA THR A 308 -3.03 10.55 4.23
C THR A 308 -3.65 11.67 5.06
N ASP A 309 -4.56 12.44 4.45
CA ASP A 309 -5.21 13.59 5.10
C ASP A 309 -6.03 13.15 6.30
N GLU A 310 -6.76 12.03 6.17
CA GLU A 310 -7.53 11.44 7.25
C GLU A 310 -6.64 11.12 8.46
N ILE A 311 -5.52 10.42 8.24
CA ILE A 311 -4.59 10.05 9.32
C ILE A 311 -3.98 11.29 9.96
N LEU A 312 -3.37 12.17 9.16
CA LEU A 312 -2.62 13.31 9.69
C LEU A 312 -3.54 14.29 10.43
N THR A 313 -4.77 14.50 9.95
CA THR A 313 -5.74 15.40 10.55
C THR A 313 -6.37 14.80 11.81
N ARG A 314 -6.84 13.56 11.72
CA ARG A 314 -7.53 12.87 12.84
C ARG A 314 -6.65 12.77 14.09
N TYR A 315 -5.38 12.42 13.90
CA TYR A 315 -4.44 12.22 15.01
C TYR A 315 -3.61 13.46 15.33
N GLY A 316 -3.67 14.51 14.50
CA GLY A 316 -2.84 15.71 14.69
C GLY A 316 -1.34 15.40 14.62
N CYS A 317 -0.94 14.37 13.87
CA CYS A 317 0.44 13.85 13.79
C CYS A 317 1.25 14.38 12.60
N GLY A 318 0.72 15.38 11.89
CA GLY A 318 1.41 15.99 10.75
C GLY A 318 0.67 17.20 10.20
N ILE A 319 1.17 17.71 9.07
CA ILE A 319 0.62 18.84 8.32
C ILE A 319 0.35 18.40 6.88
N VAL A 320 -0.88 18.57 6.43
CA VAL A 320 -1.28 18.40 5.04
C VAL A 320 -1.09 19.70 4.28
N VAL A 321 -0.42 19.65 3.13
CA VAL A 321 -0.19 20.79 2.25
C VAL A 321 -1.02 20.59 0.99
N GLY A 322 -2.09 21.37 0.84
CA GLY A 322 -3.01 21.26 -0.31
C GLY A 322 -2.47 21.90 -1.60
N GLU A 323 -1.44 22.72 -1.50
CA GLU A 323 -0.83 23.44 -2.63
C GLU A 323 0.54 22.84 -2.99
N SER A 324 0.75 22.46 -4.26
CA SER A 324 2.05 21.98 -4.76
C SER A 324 3.03 23.14 -4.94
N SER A 325 3.37 23.80 -3.83
CA SER A 325 4.24 24.98 -3.79
C SER A 325 5.39 24.77 -2.83
N ARG A 326 6.63 24.99 -3.31
CA ARG A 326 7.83 24.89 -2.46
C ARG A 326 7.77 25.81 -1.25
N ARG A 327 7.11 26.99 -1.36
CA ARG A 327 6.93 27.91 -0.23
C ARG A 327 5.95 27.36 0.79
N ALA A 328 4.81 26.83 0.34
CA ALA A 328 3.82 26.21 1.23
C ALA A 328 4.42 25.05 2.03
N PHE A 329 5.23 24.21 1.39
CA PHE A 329 5.95 23.12 2.07
C PHE A 329 7.02 23.65 3.04
N ALA A 330 7.81 24.64 2.65
CA ALA A 330 8.79 25.25 3.54
C ALA A 330 8.13 25.88 4.79
N ASP A 331 6.99 26.54 4.62
CA ASP A 331 6.22 27.12 5.73
C ASP A 331 5.59 26.03 6.61
N ALA A 332 5.14 24.92 6.03
CA ALA A 332 4.66 23.76 6.77
C ALA A 332 5.79 23.14 7.60
N ILE A 333 6.98 22.93 7.03
CA ILE A 333 8.16 22.41 7.73
C ILE A 333 8.50 23.27 8.96
N ARG A 334 8.49 24.59 8.83
CA ARG A 334 8.77 25.51 9.96
C ARG A 334 7.71 25.48 11.07
N ARG A 335 6.47 25.06 10.76
CA ARG A 335 5.34 24.99 11.70
C ARG A 335 5.20 23.64 12.41
N VAL A 336 6.10 22.71 12.15
CA VAL A 336 6.05 21.38 12.81
C VAL A 336 6.29 21.54 14.31
N ASP A 337 5.28 21.23 15.09
CA ASP A 337 5.36 21.08 16.54
C ASP A 337 5.63 19.59 16.84
N ARG A 338 6.92 19.27 16.98
CA ARG A 338 7.37 17.88 17.12
C ARG A 338 6.76 17.18 18.32
N GLU A 339 6.71 17.85 19.47
CA GLU A 339 6.22 17.23 20.71
C GLU A 339 4.72 16.92 20.62
N ARG A 340 3.92 17.88 20.18
CA ARG A 340 2.48 17.71 20.00
C ARG A 340 2.18 16.62 18.97
N MET A 341 2.86 16.63 17.81
CA MET A 341 2.61 15.69 16.72
C MET A 341 3.10 14.27 17.05
N THR A 342 4.16 14.13 17.85
CA THR A 342 4.59 12.83 18.36
C THR A 342 3.52 12.20 19.27
N ARG A 343 2.85 12.98 20.12
CA ARG A 343 1.71 12.47 20.91
C ARG A 343 0.56 11.97 20.03
N GLY A 344 0.27 12.69 18.93
CA GLY A 344 -0.71 12.24 17.92
C GLY A 344 -0.30 10.93 17.24
N ALA A 345 0.99 10.78 16.91
CA ALA A 345 1.53 9.53 16.37
C ALA A 345 1.42 8.36 17.37
N GLU A 346 1.59 8.61 18.67
CA GLU A 346 1.39 7.58 19.71
C GLU A 346 -0.05 7.09 19.78
N GLN A 347 -1.02 7.99 19.65
CA GLN A 347 -2.43 7.61 19.56
C GLN A 347 -2.68 6.77 18.32
N PHE A 348 -2.18 7.18 17.15
CA PHE A 348 -2.28 6.41 15.91
C PHE A 348 -1.74 4.99 16.09
N VAL A 349 -0.53 4.84 16.64
CA VAL A 349 0.13 3.53 16.87
C VAL A 349 -0.74 2.64 17.76
N SER A 350 -1.37 3.19 18.80
CA SER A 350 -2.21 2.41 19.70
C SER A 350 -3.47 1.82 19.03
N GLU A 351 -3.97 2.47 17.97
CA GLU A 351 -5.16 2.06 17.24
C GLU A 351 -4.85 1.20 16.00
N HIS A 352 -3.61 1.29 15.45
CA HIS A 352 -3.22 0.65 14.18
C HIS A 352 -2.23 -0.50 14.34
N GLN A 353 -2.23 -1.19 15.46
CA GLN A 353 -1.43 -2.41 15.61
C GLN A 353 -1.94 -3.51 14.67
N TRP A 354 -1.04 -4.36 14.16
CA TRP A 354 -1.36 -5.41 13.21
C TRP A 354 -2.49 -6.35 13.67
N ASP A 355 -2.54 -6.68 14.95
CA ASP A 355 -3.60 -7.52 15.51
C ASP A 355 -4.98 -6.86 15.46
N ARG A 356 -5.06 -5.53 15.48
CA ARG A 356 -6.29 -4.75 15.35
C ARG A 356 -6.67 -4.53 13.89
N THR A 357 -5.72 -4.09 13.05
CA THR A 357 -6.00 -3.81 11.64
C THR A 357 -6.39 -5.06 10.85
N LEU A 358 -5.89 -6.23 11.26
CA LEU A 358 -6.23 -7.53 10.67
C LEU A 358 -7.46 -8.20 11.31
N ALA A 359 -8.23 -7.53 12.19
CA ALA A 359 -9.40 -8.11 12.82
C ALA A 359 -10.40 -8.74 11.84
N PRO A 360 -10.72 -8.13 10.65
CA PRO A 360 -11.62 -8.74 9.68
C PRO A 360 -11.05 -10.05 9.11
N LEU A 361 -9.76 -10.11 8.79
CA LEU A 361 -9.09 -11.31 8.32
C LEU A 361 -9.12 -12.41 9.38
N ARG A 362 -8.78 -12.07 10.63
CA ARG A 362 -8.80 -13.02 11.77
C ARG A 362 -10.18 -13.62 11.98
N ALA A 363 -11.23 -12.80 11.85
CA ALA A 363 -12.60 -13.29 11.93
C ALA A 363 -12.94 -14.27 10.81
N PHE A 364 -12.58 -13.96 9.56
CA PHE A 364 -12.82 -14.82 8.43
C PHE A 364 -12.03 -16.14 8.53
N VAL A 365 -10.77 -16.10 8.95
CA VAL A 365 -9.93 -17.31 9.08
C VAL A 365 -10.41 -18.26 10.19
N ARG A 366 -11.08 -17.76 11.23
CA ARG A 366 -11.70 -18.60 12.27
C ARG A 366 -12.88 -19.42 11.75
N GLU A 367 -13.66 -18.84 10.84
CA GLU A 367 -14.86 -19.46 10.23
C GLU A 367 -14.81 -19.27 8.70
N PRO A 368 -13.88 -19.96 8.00
CA PRO A 368 -13.73 -19.78 6.57
C PRO A 368 -14.98 -20.27 5.84
N ARG A 369 -15.44 -19.50 4.86
CA ARG A 369 -16.64 -19.85 4.11
C ARG A 369 -16.50 -19.49 2.64
N ILE A 370 -17.08 -20.32 1.78
CA ILE A 370 -17.29 -20.01 0.38
C ILE A 370 -18.50 -19.08 0.28
N GLU A 371 -18.34 -17.93 -0.39
CA GLU A 371 -19.44 -17.00 -0.65
C GLU A 371 -20.37 -17.63 -1.69
N ARG A 372 -21.61 -17.99 -1.25
CA ARG A 372 -22.52 -18.85 -2.02
C ARG A 372 -23.12 -18.17 -3.24
N THR A 373 -23.38 -16.86 -3.14
CA THR A 373 -24.06 -16.13 -4.21
C THR A 373 -23.17 -15.92 -5.44
N LYS A 374 -21.84 -16.06 -5.31
CA LYS A 374 -20.92 -15.95 -6.46
C LYS A 374 -21.22 -16.95 -7.57
N ALA A 375 -21.67 -18.16 -7.22
CA ALA A 375 -22.00 -19.19 -8.21
C ALA A 375 -23.18 -18.81 -9.11
N ALA A 376 -24.14 -18.03 -8.56
CA ALA A 376 -25.35 -17.63 -9.28
C ALA A 376 -25.20 -16.27 -10.01
N PHE A 377 -24.46 -15.34 -9.43
CA PHE A 377 -24.45 -13.95 -9.88
C PHE A 377 -23.10 -13.47 -10.41
N ALA A 378 -21.96 -14.05 -9.93
CA ALA A 378 -20.65 -13.59 -10.33
C ALA A 378 -20.38 -13.89 -11.81
N GLN A 379 -20.03 -12.89 -12.57
CA GLN A 379 -19.66 -13.02 -13.98
C GLN A 379 -18.62 -11.96 -14.35
N GLN A 380 -17.74 -12.32 -15.27
CA GLN A 380 -16.88 -11.30 -15.87
C GLN A 380 -17.73 -10.33 -16.69
N PRO A 381 -17.52 -9.02 -16.55
CA PRO A 381 -18.19 -8.05 -17.39
C PRO A 381 -17.92 -8.36 -18.87
N SER A 382 -18.92 -8.82 -19.58
CA SER A 382 -18.85 -8.98 -21.04
C SER A 382 -19.45 -7.74 -21.68
N ILE A 383 -18.62 -6.93 -22.31
CA ILE A 383 -19.11 -5.88 -23.18
C ILE A 383 -19.45 -6.55 -24.52
N SER A 384 -20.71 -6.90 -24.69
CA SER A 384 -21.24 -7.13 -26.03
C SER A 384 -21.21 -5.77 -26.73
N VAL A 385 -20.12 -5.47 -27.42
CA VAL A 385 -20.10 -4.32 -28.37
C VAL A 385 -20.96 -4.75 -29.55
N PRO A 386 -22.15 -4.18 -29.72
CA PRO A 386 -22.89 -4.48 -30.94
C PRO A 386 -22.01 -4.08 -32.13
N PRO A 387 -21.99 -4.87 -33.21
CA PRO A 387 -21.19 -4.54 -34.37
C PRO A 387 -21.46 -3.08 -34.75
N PRO A 388 -20.46 -2.29 -35.10
CA PRO A 388 -20.65 -0.88 -35.40
C PRO A 388 -21.73 -0.77 -36.46
N ALA A 389 -22.83 -0.07 -36.14
CA ALA A 389 -23.89 0.17 -37.08
C ALA A 389 -23.27 0.74 -38.36
N SER A 390 -23.48 0.08 -39.49
CA SER A 390 -22.88 0.48 -40.75
C SER A 390 -23.19 1.98 -40.99
N ILE A 391 -22.30 2.69 -41.62
CA ILE A 391 -22.49 4.11 -41.95
C ILE A 391 -23.83 4.31 -42.69
N LEU A 392 -24.24 3.32 -43.47
CA LEU A 392 -25.52 3.25 -44.17
C LEU A 392 -26.73 3.18 -43.20
N ASP A 393 -26.63 2.49 -42.08
CA ASP A 393 -27.72 2.41 -41.09
C ASP A 393 -27.85 3.70 -40.26
N ARG A 394 -26.74 4.41 -40.03
CA ARG A 394 -26.77 5.76 -39.43
C ARG A 394 -27.39 6.79 -40.36
N LEU A 395 -27.10 6.73 -41.65
CA LEU A 395 -27.70 7.59 -42.67
C LEU A 395 -29.21 7.33 -42.86
N LYS A 396 -29.64 6.05 -42.86
CA LYS A 396 -31.07 5.67 -42.93
C LYS A 396 -31.87 6.14 -41.72
N ARG A 397 -31.31 6.19 -40.55
CA ARG A 397 -31.97 6.73 -39.32
C ARG A 397 -32.09 8.25 -39.36
N ARG A 398 -31.11 8.96 -39.95
CA ARG A 398 -31.14 10.42 -40.11
C ARG A 398 -32.11 10.90 -41.21
N LEU A 399 -32.42 10.05 -42.18
CA LEU A 399 -33.36 10.36 -43.27
C LEU A 399 -34.81 10.00 -42.91
N LYS A 400 -35.07 9.35 -41.75
CA LYS A 400 -36.42 9.02 -41.26
C LYS A 400 -36.84 9.85 -40.04
N ALA A 401 -35.98 10.75 -39.55
CA ALA A 401 -36.28 11.75 -38.52
C ALA A 401 -36.38 13.14 -39.16
#